data_6553ec5f3e2796b204984ff57a70e96f
#
_entry.id   6553ec5f3e2796b204984ff57a70e96f
#
_cell.length_a   1.000
_cell.length_b   1.000
_cell.length_c   1.000
_cell.angle_alpha   90.00
_cell.angle_beta   90.00
_cell.angle_gamma   90.00
#
_symmetry.space_group_name_H-M   'P 1'
#
loop_
_entity.id
_entity.type
_entity.pdbx_description
1 polymer ?
#
loop_
_entity_poly.entity_id
_entity_poly.type
_entity_poly.pdbx_seq_one_letter_code
_entity_poly.pdbx_strand_id
1 'polypeptide(L)' 'MKSFTFKGVTYEVIPNGNHFTVVDEDGFAMVRVKNEFDAETALKEHVIHCEGLYRRNL' A
#
# COMPACT_ATOMS: atom_id res chain seq x y z
N MET A 1 -4.76 13.86 -5.83
CA MET A 1 -4.44 12.42 -5.81
C MET A 1 -2.94 12.23 -5.72
N LYS A 2 -2.50 11.32 -4.89
CA LYS A 2 -1.07 11.13 -4.63
C LYS A 2 -0.66 9.72 -5.08
N SER A 3 0.55 9.60 -5.61
CA SER A 3 1.09 8.31 -6.01
C SER A 3 2.55 8.20 -5.60
N PHE A 4 3.04 6.99 -5.52
CA PHE A 4 4.45 6.73 -5.21
C PHE A 4 4.86 5.38 -5.75
N THR A 5 6.17 5.14 -5.85
CA THR A 5 6.71 3.88 -6.36
C THR A 5 7.51 3.17 -5.27
N PHE A 6 7.28 1.87 -5.13
CA PHE A 6 8.02 1.06 -4.17
C PHE A 6 8.29 -0.30 -4.81
N LYS A 7 9.57 -0.70 -4.83
CA LYS A 7 10.03 -1.97 -5.42
C LYS A 7 9.56 -2.17 -6.87
N GLY A 8 9.58 -1.08 -7.62
CA GLY A 8 9.23 -1.12 -9.04
C GLY A 8 7.74 -1.10 -9.35
N VAL A 9 6.90 -0.99 -8.34
CA VAL A 9 5.44 -0.93 -8.51
C VAL A 9 4.94 0.45 -8.13
N THR A 10 4.08 1.02 -8.96
CA THR A 10 3.46 2.32 -8.69
C THR A 10 2.14 2.13 -7.96
N TYR A 11 1.99 2.85 -6.86
CA TYR A 11 0.80 2.80 -6.03
C TYR A 11 0.10 4.16 -6.04
N GLU A 12 -1.22 4.14 -5.93
CA GLU A 12 -2.02 5.35 -5.85
C GLU A 12 -2.76 5.42 -4.53
N VAL A 13 -2.85 6.63 -3.97
CA VAL A 13 -3.59 6.87 -2.73
C VAL A 13 -4.93 7.51 -3.10
N ILE A 14 -6.00 6.79 -2.86
CA ILE A 14 -7.34 7.19 -3.28
C ILE A 14 -8.20 7.54 -2.06
N PRO A 15 -8.79 8.75 -2.02
CA PRO A 15 -9.71 9.11 -0.95
C PRO A 15 -10.95 8.21 -1.00
N ASN A 16 -11.36 7.72 0.16
CA ASN A 16 -12.52 6.83 0.25
C ASN A 16 -13.25 7.06 1.57
N GLY A 17 -14.18 8.01 1.56
CA GLY A 17 -14.92 8.40 2.76
C GLY A 17 -14.00 9.02 3.80
N ASN A 18 -13.93 8.41 4.97
CA ASN A 18 -13.14 8.91 6.10
C ASN A 18 -11.69 8.42 6.10
N HIS A 19 -11.30 7.68 5.07
CA HIS A 19 -9.97 7.10 5.01
C HIS A 19 -9.42 7.15 3.59
N PHE A 20 -8.19 6.69 3.42
CA PHE A 20 -7.53 6.60 2.12
C PHE A 20 -7.16 5.16 1.85
N THR A 21 -7.36 4.72 0.61
CA THR A 21 -7.01 3.38 0.19
C THR A 21 -5.81 3.45 -0.75
N VAL A 22 -4.81 2.61 -0.51
CA VAL A 22 -3.65 2.50 -1.40
C VAL A 22 -3.87 1.32 -2.32
N VAL A 23 -3.86 1.58 -3.62
CA VAL A 23 -4.06 0.55 -4.64
C VAL A 23 -2.81 0.40 -5.48
N ASP A 24 -2.61 -0.81 -6.03
CA ASP A 24 -1.48 -1.07 -6.92
C ASP A 24 -1.83 -0.74 -8.37
N GLU A 25 -0.94 -1.10 -9.30
CA GLU A 25 -1.12 -0.82 -10.73
C GLU A 25 -2.33 -1.53 -11.33
N ASP A 26 -2.72 -2.64 -10.74
CA ASP A 26 -3.87 -3.42 -11.21
C ASP A 26 -5.18 -3.00 -10.54
N GLY A 27 -5.11 -2.03 -9.63
CA GLY A 27 -6.30 -1.54 -8.94
C GLY A 27 -6.67 -2.31 -7.69
N PHE A 28 -5.82 -3.23 -7.23
CA PHE A 28 -6.09 -3.97 -6.01
C PHE A 28 -5.79 -3.12 -4.77
N ALA A 29 -6.74 -3.09 -3.83
CA ALA A 29 -6.57 -2.38 -2.58
C ALA A 29 -5.56 -3.13 -1.71
N MET A 30 -4.46 -2.46 -1.36
CA MET A 30 -3.38 -3.05 -0.57
C MET A 30 -3.51 -2.72 0.91
N VAL A 31 -3.68 -1.44 1.24
CA VAL A 31 -3.80 -0.99 2.62
C VAL A 31 -4.80 0.15 2.70
N ARG A 32 -5.27 0.40 3.92
CA ARG A 32 -6.19 1.48 4.22
C ARG A 32 -5.62 2.29 5.39
N VAL A 33 -5.57 3.61 5.22
CA VAL A 33 -5.01 4.50 6.25
C VAL A 33 -5.96 5.67 6.50
N LYS A 34 -5.85 6.28 7.68
CA LYS A 34 -6.67 7.43 8.03
C LYS A 34 -6.13 8.73 7.46
N ASN A 35 -4.80 8.80 7.27
CA ASN A 35 -4.12 9.98 6.76
C ASN A 35 -3.37 9.66 5.49
N GLU A 36 -3.42 10.59 4.54
CA GLU A 36 -2.65 10.47 3.31
C GLU A 36 -1.15 10.36 3.60
N PHE A 37 -0.69 11.05 4.65
CA PHE A 37 0.73 11.03 5.01
C PHE A 37 1.24 9.67 5.44
N ASP A 38 0.38 8.82 5.96
CA ASP A 38 0.77 7.49 6.43
C ASP A 38 0.71 6.43 5.34
N ALA A 39 0.19 6.77 4.17
CA ALA A 39 -0.07 5.80 3.11
C ALA A 39 1.19 5.08 2.65
N GLU A 40 2.26 5.82 2.38
CA GLU A 40 3.50 5.23 1.89
C GLU A 40 4.14 4.31 2.92
N THR A 41 4.22 4.77 4.17
CA THR A 41 4.78 3.98 5.26
C THR A 41 3.99 2.71 5.48
N ALA A 42 2.67 2.81 5.53
CA ALA A 42 1.79 1.67 5.74
C ALA A 42 1.92 0.65 4.61
N LEU A 43 2.00 1.13 3.37
CA LEU A 43 2.17 0.25 2.20
C LEU A 43 3.50 -0.51 2.29
N LYS A 44 4.58 0.19 2.59
CA LYS A 44 5.90 -0.43 2.69
C LYS A 44 5.94 -1.50 3.77
N GLU A 45 5.36 -1.22 4.92
CA GLU A 45 5.28 -2.20 6.01
C GLU A 45 4.46 -3.41 5.59
N HIS A 46 3.36 -3.19 4.89
CA HIS A 46 2.50 -4.28 4.42
C HIS A 46 3.25 -5.20 3.44
N VAL A 47 3.95 -4.62 2.47
CA VAL A 47 4.70 -5.39 1.48
C VAL A 47 5.80 -6.21 2.14
N ILE A 48 6.54 -5.60 3.06
CA ILE A 48 7.61 -6.29 3.79
C ILE A 48 7.05 -7.43 4.63
N HIS A 49 5.92 -7.20 5.28
CA HIS A 49 5.25 -8.24 6.07
C HIS A 49 4.83 -9.42 5.20
N CYS A 50 4.25 -9.16 4.04
CA CYS A 50 3.84 -10.21 3.11
C CYS A 50 5.04 -11.02 2.62
N GLU A 51 6.15 -10.35 2.30
CA GLU A 51 7.37 -11.05 1.89
C GLU A 51 7.88 -11.96 3.00
N GLY A 52 7.84 -11.48 4.24
CA GLY A 52 8.24 -12.28 5.39
C GLY A 52 7.39 -13.54 5.56
N LEU A 53 6.10 -13.43 5.34
CA LEU A 53 5.19 -14.57 5.41
C LEU A 53 5.49 -15.60 4.33
N TYR A 54 5.77 -15.14 3.12
CA TYR A 54 6.12 -16.03 2.03
C TYR A 54 7.39 -16.82 2.35
N ARG A 55 8.38 -16.16 2.92
CA ARG A 55 9.64 -16.84 3.29
C ARG A 55 9.44 -17.89 4.35
N ARG A 56 8.52 -17.66 5.27
CA ARG A 56 8.23 -18.62 6.35
C ARG A 56 7.58 -19.88 5.85
N ASN A 57 6.88 -19.79 4.75
CA ASN A 57 6.17 -20.94 4.18
C ASN A 57 7.05 -21.79 3.27
N LEU A 58 8.27 -21.38 3.10
CA LEU A 58 9.26 -22.14 2.33
C LEU A 58 10.15 -22.94 3.26
#